data_bfa633c89e99267f371eb3e44ec20be2
#
_entry.id   bfa633c89e99267f371eb3e44ec20be2
#
_cell.length_a   1.000
_cell.length_b   1.000
_cell.length_c   1.000
_cell.angle_alpha   90.00
_cell.angle_beta   90.00
_cell.angle_gamma   90.00
#
_symmetry.space_group_name_H-M   'P 1'
#
loop_
_entity.id
_entity.type
_entity.pdbx_description
1 polymer ?
#
loop_
_entity_poly.entity_id
_entity_poly.type
_entity_poly.pdbx_seq_one_letter_code
_entity_poly.pdbx_strand_id
1 'polypeptide(L)'
;MASYYYLMAQLPSIMPHTDPPLSYAQFKELALRFLTEKDAAVLESLTLVPPREAVHTASAVVNEWYAFEQELRFALEQMRAAKLKRDERIAPAETPASAFDIGAIVRGVSNIDDPLAAERYLLNARLAAADQLRKLHFYDSEAVFG
;
A
#
# COMPACT_ATOMS: atom_id res chain seq x y z
N MET A 1 8.45 17.92 -14.54
CA MET A 1 8.39 16.59 -13.87
C MET A 1 9.79 16.01 -13.80
N ALA A 2 10.26 15.60 -12.62
CA ALA A 2 11.56 14.97 -12.49
C ALA A 2 11.53 13.54 -13.07
N SER A 3 12.57 13.18 -13.80
CA SER A 3 12.74 11.82 -14.32
C SER A 3 13.77 11.09 -13.45
N TYR A 4 13.41 9.91 -12.97
CA TYR A 4 14.25 9.09 -12.09
C TYR A 4 14.79 7.85 -12.80
N TYR A 5 15.15 8.01 -14.06
CA TYR A 5 15.66 6.90 -14.87
C TYR A 5 16.82 6.17 -14.21
N TYR A 6 17.83 6.90 -13.72
CA TYR A 6 19.00 6.28 -13.08
C TYR A 6 18.66 5.59 -11.77
N LEU A 7 17.76 6.17 -10.98
CA LEU A 7 17.28 5.53 -9.74
C LEU A 7 16.55 4.23 -10.07
N MET A 8 15.60 4.27 -10.99
CA MET A 8 14.80 3.10 -11.36
C MET A 8 15.67 1.98 -11.95
N ALA A 9 16.73 2.33 -12.69
CA ALA A 9 17.67 1.36 -13.24
C ALA A 9 18.48 0.62 -12.15
N GLN A 10 18.63 1.21 -10.98
CA GLN A 10 19.37 0.62 -9.85
C GLN A 10 18.49 -0.20 -8.92
N LEU A 11 17.17 -0.05 -9.00
CA LEU A 11 16.25 -0.77 -8.14
C LEU A 11 16.03 -2.20 -8.65
N PRO A 12 16.20 -3.22 -7.79
CA PRO A 12 15.93 -4.59 -8.17
C PRO A 12 14.43 -4.87 -8.26
N SER A 13 14.06 -5.86 -9.05
CA SER A 13 12.67 -6.33 -9.12
C SER A 13 12.28 -7.05 -7.82
N ILE A 14 11.10 -6.77 -7.31
CA ILE A 14 10.53 -7.46 -6.16
C ILE A 14 9.66 -8.61 -6.66
N MET A 15 9.98 -9.82 -6.22
CA MET A 15 9.23 -11.01 -6.57
C MET A 15 8.43 -11.50 -5.36
N PRO A 16 7.13 -11.81 -5.53
CA PRO A 16 6.34 -12.43 -4.45
C PRO A 16 6.98 -13.74 -3.96
N HIS A 17 6.85 -14.02 -2.69
CA HIS A 17 7.34 -15.25 -2.04
C HIS A 17 8.86 -15.40 -1.98
N THR A 18 9.62 -14.36 -2.26
CA THR A 18 11.07 -14.32 -2.08
C THR A 18 11.45 -13.26 -1.05
N ASP A 19 12.63 -13.40 -0.46
CA ASP A 19 13.14 -12.36 0.42
C ASP A 19 13.33 -11.06 -0.34
N PRO A 20 13.03 -9.91 0.28
CA PRO A 20 13.26 -8.62 -0.37
C PRO A 20 14.75 -8.47 -0.75
N PRO A 21 15.05 -8.13 -2.00
CA PRO A 21 16.44 -7.97 -2.44
C PRO A 21 17.10 -6.74 -1.81
N LEU A 22 16.32 -5.85 -1.25
CA LEU A 22 16.75 -4.59 -0.65
C LEU A 22 15.86 -4.29 0.56
N SER A 23 16.45 -3.92 1.70
CA SER A 23 15.66 -3.48 2.84
C SER A 23 15.03 -2.11 2.58
N TYR A 24 13.96 -1.79 3.30
CA TYR A 24 13.34 -0.46 3.19
C TYR A 24 14.33 0.66 3.54
N ALA A 25 15.19 0.47 4.54
CA ALA A 25 16.20 1.44 4.92
C ALA A 25 17.23 1.67 3.80
N GLN A 26 17.67 0.60 3.14
CA GLN A 26 18.58 0.67 2.00
C GLN A 26 17.91 1.34 0.79
N PHE A 27 16.65 0.99 0.51
CA PHE A 27 15.85 1.65 -0.54
C PHE A 27 15.73 3.15 -0.27
N LYS A 28 15.36 3.53 0.95
CA LYS A 28 15.19 4.94 1.34
C LYS A 28 16.49 5.73 1.19
N GLU A 29 17.60 5.17 1.67
CA GLU A 29 18.92 5.79 1.52
C GLU A 29 19.29 6.01 0.06
N LEU A 30 19.08 5.00 -0.79
CA LEU A 30 19.34 5.10 -2.22
C LEU A 30 18.43 6.13 -2.89
N ALA A 31 17.13 6.09 -2.62
CA ALA A 31 16.16 6.98 -3.23
C ALA A 31 16.42 8.45 -2.86
N LEU A 32 16.75 8.75 -1.62
CA LEU A 32 17.01 10.12 -1.17
C LEU A 32 18.20 10.79 -1.88
N ARG A 33 19.10 10.03 -2.48
CA ARG A 33 20.21 10.58 -3.28
C ARG A 33 19.75 11.18 -4.60
N PHE A 34 18.59 10.76 -5.12
CA PHE A 34 18.09 11.15 -6.44
C PHE A 34 16.82 12.01 -6.36
N LEU A 35 16.04 11.89 -5.30
CA LEU A 35 14.75 12.57 -5.19
C LEU A 35 14.91 14.08 -5.05
N THR A 36 13.99 14.82 -5.69
CA THR A 36 13.81 16.26 -5.42
C THR A 36 13.35 16.46 -3.98
N GLU A 37 13.49 17.68 -3.47
CA GLU A 37 13.06 18.02 -2.11
C GLU A 37 11.58 17.73 -1.88
N LYS A 38 10.73 18.02 -2.87
CA LYS A 38 9.29 17.72 -2.83
C LYS A 38 9.02 16.23 -2.75
N ASP A 39 9.66 15.43 -3.59
CA ASP A 39 9.46 13.98 -3.61
C ASP A 39 10.07 13.30 -2.38
N ALA A 40 11.19 13.80 -1.89
CA ALA A 40 11.78 13.34 -0.64
C ALA A 40 10.85 13.56 0.55
N ALA A 41 10.13 14.68 0.59
CA ALA A 41 9.14 14.95 1.64
C ALA A 41 7.99 13.93 1.61
N VAL A 42 7.54 13.52 0.43
CA VAL A 42 6.54 12.45 0.29
C VAL A 42 7.08 11.14 0.83
N LEU A 43 8.29 10.74 0.44
CA LEU A 43 8.93 9.50 0.92
C LEU A 43 9.08 9.49 2.45
N GLU A 44 9.51 10.60 3.03
CA GLU A 44 9.65 10.73 4.49
C GLU A 44 8.32 10.64 5.25
N SER A 45 7.21 10.98 4.60
CA SER A 45 5.88 10.93 5.19
C SER A 45 5.25 9.53 5.19
N LEU A 46 5.84 8.56 4.48
CA LEU A 46 5.28 7.22 4.35
C LEU A 46 5.30 6.46 5.68
N THR A 47 4.18 5.82 5.98
CA THR A 47 4.04 4.95 7.16
C THR A 47 3.44 3.61 6.75
N LEU A 48 3.85 2.53 7.42
CA LEU A 48 3.32 1.20 7.15
C LEU A 48 1.85 1.08 7.56
N VAL A 49 1.50 1.70 8.68
CA VAL A 49 0.11 1.72 9.17
C VAL A 49 -0.48 3.08 8.80
N PRO A 50 -1.51 3.13 7.95
CA PRO A 50 -2.11 4.39 7.54
C PRO A 50 -2.85 5.04 8.71
N PRO A 51 -2.94 6.38 8.76
CA PRO A 51 -3.83 7.06 9.69
C PRO A 51 -5.29 6.70 9.39
N ARG A 52 -6.19 6.96 10.34
CA ARG A 52 -7.63 6.71 10.13
C ARG A 52 -8.27 7.76 9.23
N GLU A 53 -7.69 8.93 9.16
CA GLU A 53 -8.17 10.07 8.37
C GLU A 53 -7.68 9.97 6.93
N ALA A 54 -8.38 10.63 6.01
CA ALA A 54 -7.97 10.70 4.62
C ALA A 54 -6.60 11.36 4.47
N VAL A 55 -5.76 10.78 3.62
CA VAL A 55 -4.39 11.27 3.38
C VAL A 55 -4.34 11.95 2.01
N HIS A 56 -3.83 13.17 1.98
CA HIS A 56 -3.62 13.93 0.77
C HIS A 56 -2.15 14.31 0.65
N THR A 57 -1.42 13.64 -0.22
CA THR A 57 -0.03 13.96 -0.54
C THR A 57 0.10 14.46 -1.97
N ALA A 58 1.30 14.85 -2.36
CA ALA A 58 1.58 15.25 -3.74
C ALA A 58 1.64 14.06 -4.71
N SER A 59 1.63 12.82 -4.21
CA SER A 59 1.66 11.60 -5.03
C SER A 59 0.29 10.96 -5.13
N ALA A 60 -0.21 10.79 -6.36
CA ALA A 60 -1.46 10.10 -6.62
C ALA A 60 -1.38 8.61 -6.23
N VAL A 61 -0.27 7.95 -6.53
CA VAL A 61 -0.05 6.53 -6.16
C VAL A 61 -0.09 6.35 -4.64
N VAL A 62 0.59 7.21 -3.88
CA VAL A 62 0.58 7.15 -2.42
C VAL A 62 -0.83 7.39 -1.87
N ASN A 63 -1.56 8.36 -2.40
CA ASN A 63 -2.93 8.63 -1.98
C ASN A 63 -3.87 7.45 -2.25
N GLU A 64 -3.77 6.83 -3.42
CA GLU A 64 -4.54 5.64 -3.78
C GLU A 64 -4.18 4.43 -2.91
N TRP A 65 -2.90 4.25 -2.61
CA TRP A 65 -2.45 3.19 -1.71
C TRP A 65 -3.02 3.36 -0.30
N TYR A 66 -2.96 4.57 0.26
CA TYR A 66 -3.54 4.83 1.57
C TYR A 66 -5.05 4.62 1.59
N ALA A 67 -5.76 5.05 0.55
CA ALA A 67 -7.19 4.80 0.43
C ALA A 67 -7.50 3.29 0.41
N PHE A 68 -6.73 2.52 -0.36
CA PHE A 68 -6.83 1.06 -0.40
C PHE A 68 -6.62 0.43 0.99
N GLU A 69 -5.52 0.76 1.67
CA GLU A 69 -5.20 0.22 3.00
C GLU A 69 -6.25 0.61 4.05
N GLN A 70 -6.71 1.85 4.05
CA GLN A 70 -7.73 2.32 4.98
C GLN A 70 -9.04 1.59 4.80
N GLU A 71 -9.51 1.46 3.56
CA GLU A 71 -10.75 0.75 3.22
C GLU A 71 -10.63 -0.74 3.56
N LEU A 72 -9.50 -1.37 3.21
CA LEU A 72 -9.26 -2.78 3.52
C LEU A 72 -9.25 -3.04 5.04
N ARG A 73 -8.51 -2.24 5.79
CA ARG A 73 -8.42 -2.39 7.25
C ARG A 73 -9.75 -2.19 7.93
N PHE A 74 -10.52 -1.19 7.51
CA PHE A 74 -11.85 -0.97 8.02
C PHE A 74 -12.78 -2.16 7.74
N ALA A 75 -12.79 -2.65 6.51
CA ALA A 75 -13.61 -3.81 6.14
C ALA A 75 -13.21 -5.08 6.90
N LEU A 76 -11.91 -5.30 7.13
CA LEU A 76 -11.41 -6.40 7.96
C LEU A 76 -11.80 -6.25 9.44
N GLU A 77 -11.76 -5.05 9.99
CA GLU A 77 -12.24 -4.78 11.35
C GLU A 77 -13.72 -5.14 11.50
N GLN A 78 -14.56 -4.74 10.54
CA GLN A 78 -15.99 -5.07 10.53
C GLN A 78 -16.22 -6.58 10.44
N MET A 79 -15.51 -7.26 9.55
CA MET A 79 -15.63 -8.71 9.41
C MET A 79 -15.22 -9.44 10.71
N ARG A 80 -14.11 -9.04 11.32
CA ARG A 80 -13.61 -9.62 12.58
C ARG A 80 -14.57 -9.34 13.74
N ALA A 81 -15.12 -8.12 13.82
CA ALA A 81 -16.12 -7.77 14.82
C ALA A 81 -17.36 -8.63 14.68
N ALA A 82 -17.88 -8.84 13.46
CA ALA A 82 -19.02 -9.71 13.19
C ALA A 82 -18.78 -11.16 13.59
N LYS A 83 -17.59 -11.70 13.23
CA LYS A 83 -17.20 -13.10 13.64
C LYS A 83 -17.09 -13.27 15.14
N LEU A 84 -16.63 -12.24 15.86
CA LEU A 84 -16.48 -12.29 17.33
C LEU A 84 -17.73 -11.81 18.06
N LYS A 85 -18.82 -11.47 17.35
CA LYS A 85 -20.05 -10.91 17.91
C LYS A 85 -19.81 -9.66 18.77
N ARG A 86 -18.85 -8.83 18.36
CA ARG A 86 -18.55 -7.53 18.97
C ARG A 86 -19.35 -6.45 18.26
N ASP A 87 -19.49 -5.30 18.92
CA ASP A 87 -20.10 -4.11 18.30
C ASP A 87 -19.31 -3.70 17.05
N GLU A 88 -20.04 -3.34 16.01
CA GLU A 88 -19.43 -2.84 14.79
C GLU A 88 -18.72 -1.50 15.07
N ARG A 89 -17.55 -1.36 14.50
CA ARG A 89 -16.79 -0.13 14.60
C ARG A 89 -17.42 0.97 13.75
N ILE A 90 -17.47 2.18 14.30
CA ILE A 90 -17.95 3.34 13.56
C ILE A 90 -16.96 3.72 12.49
N ALA A 91 -17.45 3.87 11.25
CA ALA A 91 -16.63 4.34 10.14
C ALA A 91 -16.09 5.74 10.42
N PRO A 92 -14.85 6.06 10.00
CA PRO A 92 -14.37 7.44 10.00
C PRO A 92 -15.30 8.33 9.16
N ALA A 93 -15.39 9.60 9.51
CA ALA A 93 -16.25 10.56 8.81
C ALA A 93 -15.94 10.68 7.32
N GLU A 94 -14.69 10.48 6.95
CA GLU A 94 -14.24 10.42 5.56
C GLU A 94 -13.57 9.06 5.32
N THR A 95 -14.32 8.08 4.83
CA THR A 95 -13.74 6.81 4.38
C THR A 95 -13.43 6.94 2.89
N PRO A 96 -12.16 6.98 2.49
CA PRO A 96 -11.83 7.08 1.08
C PRO A 96 -12.30 5.83 0.36
N ALA A 97 -13.01 5.99 -0.74
CA ALA A 97 -13.30 4.88 -1.64
C ALA A 97 -12.07 4.62 -2.51
N SER A 98 -11.57 3.39 -2.52
CA SER A 98 -10.51 3.00 -3.42
C SER A 98 -11.08 2.47 -4.75
N ALA A 99 -10.24 2.47 -5.79
CA ALA A 99 -10.60 1.90 -7.08
C ALA A 99 -10.58 0.36 -7.08
N PHE A 100 -10.17 -0.28 -5.98
CA PHE A 100 -10.06 -1.73 -5.85
C PHE A 100 -11.33 -2.35 -5.29
N ASP A 101 -11.58 -3.59 -5.65
CA ASP A 101 -12.69 -4.38 -5.10
C ASP A 101 -12.31 -4.97 -3.72
N ILE A 102 -12.43 -4.15 -2.70
CA ILE A 102 -12.14 -4.54 -1.31
C ILE A 102 -13.10 -5.65 -0.84
N GLY A 103 -14.35 -5.61 -1.27
CA GLY A 103 -15.32 -6.65 -0.91
C GLY A 103 -14.89 -8.05 -1.37
N ALA A 104 -14.31 -8.18 -2.56
CA ALA A 104 -13.80 -9.45 -3.06
C ALA A 104 -12.63 -9.96 -2.20
N ILE A 105 -11.72 -9.08 -1.79
CA ILE A 105 -10.58 -9.45 -0.93
C ILE A 105 -11.10 -9.94 0.43
N VAL A 106 -12.01 -9.22 1.04
CA VAL A 106 -12.58 -9.58 2.36
C VAL A 106 -13.36 -10.91 2.28
N ARG A 107 -14.15 -11.12 1.25
CA ARG A 107 -14.84 -12.39 1.03
C ARG A 107 -13.87 -13.56 0.88
N GLY A 108 -12.78 -13.35 0.14
CA GLY A 108 -11.75 -14.37 -0.05
C GLY A 108 -11.08 -14.76 1.27
N VAL A 109 -10.66 -13.77 2.06
CA VAL A 109 -9.97 -14.03 3.33
C VAL A 109 -10.91 -14.57 4.41
N SER A 110 -12.19 -14.23 4.37
CA SER A 110 -13.18 -14.68 5.37
C SER A 110 -13.37 -16.20 5.38
N ASN A 111 -13.10 -16.87 4.28
CA ASN A 111 -13.19 -18.32 4.14
C ASN A 111 -11.92 -19.08 4.56
N ILE A 112 -10.88 -18.37 4.98
CA ILE A 112 -9.60 -18.95 5.39
C ILE A 112 -9.54 -18.99 6.92
N ASP A 113 -9.48 -20.18 7.49
CA ASP A 113 -9.46 -20.38 8.95
C ASP A 113 -8.05 -20.29 9.54
N ASP A 114 -7.02 -20.71 8.78
CA ASP A 114 -5.63 -20.62 9.22
C ASP A 114 -5.13 -19.17 9.20
N PRO A 115 -4.69 -18.60 10.35
CA PRO A 115 -4.22 -17.23 10.41
C PRO A 115 -3.04 -16.93 9.48
N LEU A 116 -2.10 -17.84 9.34
CA LEU A 116 -0.94 -17.66 8.46
C LEU A 116 -1.36 -17.62 6.99
N ALA A 117 -2.25 -18.54 6.58
CA ALA A 117 -2.79 -18.56 5.23
C ALA A 117 -3.59 -17.30 4.92
N ALA A 118 -4.35 -16.78 5.89
CA ALA A 118 -5.08 -15.53 5.76
C ALA A 118 -4.14 -14.32 5.57
N GLU A 119 -3.07 -14.23 6.36
CA GLU A 119 -2.09 -13.16 6.20
C GLU A 119 -1.34 -13.24 4.87
N ARG A 120 -1.02 -14.43 4.38
CA ARG A 120 -0.44 -14.61 3.05
C ARG A 120 -1.38 -14.20 1.93
N TYR A 121 -2.67 -14.51 2.06
CA TYR A 121 -3.68 -14.07 1.12
C TYR A 121 -3.76 -12.54 1.06
N LEU A 122 -3.78 -11.86 2.21
CA LEU A 122 -3.80 -10.41 2.30
C LEU A 122 -2.51 -9.78 1.74
N LEU A 123 -1.36 -10.37 2.02
CA LEU A 123 -0.09 -9.91 1.46
C LEU A 123 -0.09 -9.97 -0.07
N ASN A 124 -0.56 -11.09 -0.64
CA ASN A 124 -0.67 -11.23 -2.09
C ASN A 124 -1.64 -10.20 -2.70
N ALA A 125 -2.76 -9.93 -2.04
CA ALA A 125 -3.70 -8.90 -2.47
C ALA A 125 -3.06 -7.50 -2.44
N ARG A 126 -2.28 -7.19 -1.42
CA ARG A 126 -1.53 -5.93 -1.31
C ARG A 126 -0.47 -5.79 -2.39
N LEU A 127 0.30 -6.83 -2.66
CA LEU A 127 1.32 -6.82 -3.72
C LEU A 127 0.68 -6.63 -5.10
N ALA A 128 -0.45 -7.29 -5.35
CA ALA A 128 -1.19 -7.12 -6.61
C ALA A 128 -1.73 -5.69 -6.76
N ALA A 129 -2.23 -5.09 -5.68
CA ALA A 129 -2.70 -3.70 -5.68
C ALA A 129 -1.56 -2.72 -5.95
N ALA A 130 -0.42 -2.89 -5.30
CA ALA A 130 0.76 -2.06 -5.51
C ALA A 130 1.26 -2.16 -6.96
N ASP A 131 1.31 -3.36 -7.52
CA ASP A 131 1.71 -3.59 -8.90
C ASP A 131 0.76 -2.91 -9.88
N GLN A 132 -0.55 -2.97 -9.62
CA GLN A 132 -1.55 -2.31 -10.45
C GLN A 132 -1.43 -0.78 -10.40
N LEU A 133 -1.19 -0.20 -9.23
CA LEU A 133 -0.99 1.25 -9.08
C LEU A 133 0.26 1.74 -9.83
N ARG A 134 1.30 0.94 -9.86
CA ARG A 134 2.58 1.24 -10.52
C ARG A 134 2.55 1.06 -12.03
N LYS A 135 1.60 0.34 -12.56
CA LYS A 135 1.61 -0.23 -13.92
C LYS A 135 1.84 0.77 -15.06
N LEU A 136 1.38 2.02 -14.91
CA LEU A 136 1.53 3.06 -15.93
C LEU A 136 2.70 4.02 -15.65
N HIS A 137 3.50 3.74 -14.63
CA HIS A 137 4.58 4.60 -14.19
C HIS A 137 5.93 3.86 -14.30
N PHE A 138 6.90 4.44 -14.98
CA PHE A 138 8.20 3.80 -15.21
C PHE A 138 9.37 4.58 -14.62
N TYR A 139 9.44 5.89 -14.85
CA TYR A 139 10.60 6.72 -14.51
C TYR A 139 10.25 7.99 -13.76
N ASP A 140 9.02 8.16 -13.35
CA ASP A 140 8.54 9.30 -12.59
C ASP A 140 8.56 9.03 -11.08
N SER A 141 8.20 10.03 -10.28
CA SER A 141 8.11 9.88 -8.83
C SER A 141 7.10 8.80 -8.42
N GLU A 142 6.01 8.67 -9.16
CA GLU A 142 4.98 7.64 -8.89
C GLU A 142 5.55 6.22 -9.03
N ALA A 143 6.48 5.99 -9.96
CA ALA A 143 7.17 4.70 -10.10
C ALA A 143 8.08 4.41 -8.90
N VAL A 144 8.71 5.43 -8.33
CA VAL A 144 9.56 5.29 -7.13
C VAL A 144 8.73 4.91 -5.91
N PHE A 145 7.56 5.51 -5.74
CA PHE A 145 6.68 5.26 -4.59
C PHE A 145 5.87 3.96 -4.72
N GLY A 146 5.56 3.51 -5.93
CA GLY A 146 4.87 2.24 -6.20
C GLY A 146 5.77 1.06 -6.14
#